data_9f6faefb8cd8ad29452b4b9861d3113f
#
_entry.id   9f6faefb8cd8ad29452b4b9861d3113f
#
_cell.length_a   1.000
_cell.length_b   1.000
_cell.length_c   1.000
_cell.angle_alpha   90.00
_cell.angle_beta   90.00
_cell.angle_gamma   90.00
#
_symmetry.space_group_name_H-M   'P 1'
#
loop_
_entity.id
_entity.type
_entity.pdbx_description
1 polymer ?
#
loop_
_entity_poly.entity_id
_entity_poly.type
_entity_poly.pdbx_seq_one_letter_code
_entity_poly.pdbx_strand_id
1 'polypeptide(L)'
;MASSCTAFRACAALTAALVLFLIAYVLIKGIPNISWEFLSTKPSYLTDSVGILPDILNTLYIVLGTLVWVLPLGVGAAIYLTEYASNHRIVGAIEYAAETLSGIPSIIYGLVGMLFFCNFLGFQTSLQAGAMTLVIMNLPTVMRTTQESLKTVPQSLREGAFGLGAGKWRVIRTVVFPGCVDGIITGCILAVGRILGESAALLFTAGFAHNIYNIFVDGLSGAGATLTVALYVYAKEQGDFEIAFAIAAILMALTVIINLVATLVGKYYQKRRSI
;
A
#
# COMPACT_ATOMS: atom_id res chain seq x y z
N MET A 1 -28.92 29.25 4.22
CA MET A 1 -28.55 28.17 3.27
C MET A 1 -27.52 28.60 2.23
N ALA A 2 -27.60 29.75 1.60
CA ALA A 2 -26.60 30.20 0.61
C ALA A 2 -25.18 30.41 1.20
N SER A 3 -25.07 30.99 2.38
CA SER A 3 -23.81 31.26 3.08
C SER A 3 -23.04 29.97 3.45
N SER A 4 -23.74 28.90 3.85
CA SER A 4 -23.12 27.60 4.16
C SER A 4 -22.57 26.93 2.89
N CYS A 5 -23.28 27.04 1.77
CA CYS A 5 -22.82 26.46 0.49
C CYS A 5 -21.58 27.19 -0.05
N THR A 6 -21.47 28.52 0.13
CA THR A 6 -20.27 29.28 -0.27
C THR A 6 -19.07 28.92 0.62
N ALA A 7 -19.26 28.73 1.93
CA ALA A 7 -18.20 28.31 2.84
C ALA A 7 -17.65 26.90 2.47
N PHE A 8 -18.51 25.94 2.16
CA PHE A 8 -18.08 24.59 1.72
C PHE A 8 -17.31 24.63 0.40
N ARG A 9 -17.76 25.45 -0.56
CA ARG A 9 -17.03 25.63 -1.85
C ARG A 9 -15.68 26.27 -1.63
N ALA A 10 -15.57 27.27 -0.75
CA ALA A 10 -14.31 27.93 -0.42
C ALA A 10 -13.33 26.95 0.25
N CYS A 11 -13.78 26.15 1.20
CA CYS A 11 -12.94 25.11 1.83
C CYS A 11 -12.47 24.06 0.81
N ALA A 12 -13.34 23.59 -0.06
CA ALA A 12 -12.98 22.63 -1.10
C ALA A 12 -11.96 23.21 -2.08
N ALA A 13 -12.17 24.48 -2.53
CA ALA A 13 -11.26 25.16 -3.42
C ALA A 13 -9.88 25.41 -2.77
N LEU A 14 -9.86 25.79 -1.49
CA LEU A 14 -8.62 26.00 -0.75
C LEU A 14 -7.83 24.70 -0.61
N THR A 15 -8.51 23.60 -0.26
CA THR A 15 -7.88 22.27 -0.15
C THR A 15 -7.31 21.82 -1.48
N ALA A 16 -8.08 21.94 -2.56
CA ALA A 16 -7.62 21.60 -3.90
C ALA A 16 -6.42 22.46 -4.34
N ALA A 17 -6.47 23.76 -4.10
CA ALA A 17 -5.37 24.68 -4.42
C ALA A 17 -4.09 24.33 -3.64
N LEU A 18 -4.21 24.00 -2.35
CA LEU A 18 -3.07 23.61 -1.52
C LEU A 18 -2.43 22.30 -2.02
N VAL A 19 -3.24 21.30 -2.34
CA VAL A 19 -2.72 20.02 -2.88
C VAL A 19 -2.04 20.23 -4.22
N LEU A 20 -2.66 20.98 -5.13
CA LEU A 20 -2.07 21.29 -6.44
C LEU A 20 -0.77 22.12 -6.31
N PHE A 21 -0.74 23.07 -5.37
CA PHE A 21 0.46 23.83 -5.07
C PHE A 21 1.61 22.93 -4.59
N LEU A 22 1.35 22.02 -3.64
CA LEU A 22 2.37 21.11 -3.14
C LEU A 22 2.90 20.17 -4.23
N ILE A 23 2.01 19.61 -5.04
CA ILE A 23 2.39 18.79 -6.20
C ILE A 23 3.27 19.57 -7.17
N ALA A 24 2.82 20.76 -7.57
CA ALA A 24 3.56 21.63 -8.49
C ALA A 24 4.93 22.02 -7.90
N TYR A 25 4.98 22.37 -6.63
CA TYR A 25 6.21 22.74 -5.95
C TYR A 25 7.25 21.59 -5.96
N VAL A 26 6.83 20.36 -5.62
CA VAL A 26 7.71 19.18 -5.64
C VAL A 26 8.20 18.91 -7.06
N LEU A 27 7.32 18.97 -8.06
CA LEU A 27 7.69 18.72 -9.46
C LEU A 27 8.64 19.79 -10.01
N ILE A 28 8.38 21.06 -9.76
CA ILE A 28 9.23 22.17 -10.22
C ILE A 28 10.65 22.09 -9.62
N LYS A 29 10.75 21.69 -8.35
CA LYS A 29 12.05 21.55 -7.68
C LYS A 29 12.73 20.22 -8.01
N GLY A 30 11.98 19.13 -8.21
CA GLY A 30 12.53 17.79 -8.40
C GLY A 30 12.93 17.50 -9.85
N ILE A 31 12.11 17.85 -10.85
CA ILE A 31 12.34 17.50 -12.26
C ILE A 31 13.71 17.96 -12.80
N PRO A 32 14.21 19.17 -12.50
CA PRO A 32 15.50 19.61 -13.01
C PRO A 32 16.69 18.73 -12.59
N ASN A 33 16.57 18.06 -11.45
CA ASN A 33 17.63 17.24 -10.87
C ASN A 33 17.53 15.76 -11.29
N ILE A 34 16.53 15.39 -12.11
CA ILE A 34 16.36 14.04 -12.63
C ILE A 34 17.17 13.89 -13.93
N SER A 35 18.24 13.11 -13.88
CA SER A 35 19.00 12.70 -15.06
C SER A 35 18.80 11.20 -15.34
N TRP A 36 19.14 10.76 -16.55
CA TRP A 36 19.12 9.33 -16.86
C TRP A 36 20.13 8.55 -16.00
N GLU A 37 21.28 9.16 -15.74
CA GLU A 37 22.30 8.60 -14.86
C GLU A 37 21.76 8.40 -13.44
N PHE A 38 21.05 9.39 -12.87
CA PHE A 38 20.40 9.32 -11.57
C PHE A 38 19.41 8.15 -11.45
N LEU A 39 18.66 7.85 -12.52
CA LEU A 39 17.70 6.76 -12.55
C LEU A 39 18.32 5.38 -12.76
N SER A 40 19.47 5.28 -13.45
CA SER A 40 20.02 4.01 -13.93
C SER A 40 21.25 3.52 -13.16
N THR A 41 21.83 4.36 -12.30
CA THR A 41 23.03 4.01 -11.56
C THR A 41 22.76 3.65 -10.10
N LYS A 42 23.79 3.05 -9.48
CA LYS A 42 23.87 2.83 -8.03
C LYS A 42 24.56 4.03 -7.37
N PRO A 43 24.20 4.41 -6.15
CA PRO A 43 25.00 5.36 -5.40
C PRO A 43 26.42 4.81 -5.19
N SER A 44 27.42 5.63 -5.48
CA SER A 44 28.84 5.25 -5.34
C SER A 44 29.61 6.40 -4.68
N TYR A 45 30.20 6.10 -3.54
CA TYR A 45 31.08 7.03 -2.83
C TYR A 45 32.41 7.26 -3.55
N LEU A 46 32.77 6.39 -4.52
CA LEU A 46 34.04 6.50 -5.27
C LEU A 46 33.92 7.44 -6.45
N THR A 47 32.74 7.60 -7.01
CA THR A 47 32.47 8.41 -8.21
C THR A 47 31.60 9.60 -7.94
N ASP A 48 31.25 9.88 -6.66
CA ASP A 48 30.25 10.89 -6.25
C ASP A 48 28.94 10.81 -7.04
N SER A 49 28.66 9.63 -7.62
CA SER A 49 27.42 9.43 -8.37
C SER A 49 26.28 9.08 -7.42
N VAL A 50 25.22 9.90 -7.48
CA VAL A 50 23.98 9.64 -6.75
C VAL A 50 23.03 8.92 -7.70
N GLY A 51 22.84 7.62 -7.48
CA GLY A 51 21.89 6.82 -8.25
C GLY A 51 20.83 6.21 -7.34
N ILE A 52 19.59 6.09 -7.83
CA ILE A 52 18.44 5.58 -7.05
C ILE A 52 17.83 4.30 -7.62
N LEU A 53 18.48 3.67 -8.59
CA LEU A 53 17.97 2.43 -9.18
C LEU A 53 17.70 1.33 -8.14
N PRO A 54 18.60 1.09 -7.14
CA PRO A 54 18.32 0.12 -6.09
C PRO A 54 17.04 0.43 -5.33
N ASP A 55 16.80 1.70 -4.99
CA ASP A 55 15.68 2.14 -4.17
C ASP A 55 14.36 2.00 -4.92
N ILE A 56 14.36 2.21 -6.24
CA ILE A 56 13.20 1.95 -7.12
C ILE A 56 12.86 0.46 -7.10
N LEU A 57 13.86 -0.41 -7.31
CA LEU A 57 13.65 -1.86 -7.34
C LEU A 57 13.21 -2.39 -5.98
N ASN A 58 13.85 -1.95 -4.90
CA ASN A 58 13.47 -2.31 -3.53
C ASN A 58 12.05 -1.87 -3.18
N THR A 59 11.64 -0.69 -3.66
CA THR A 59 10.25 -0.22 -3.51
C THR A 59 9.26 -1.15 -4.20
N LEU A 60 9.56 -1.58 -5.43
CA LEU A 60 8.72 -2.53 -6.17
C LEU A 60 8.70 -3.90 -5.47
N TYR A 61 9.83 -4.38 -4.97
CA TYR A 61 9.92 -5.65 -4.24
C TYR A 61 9.07 -5.63 -2.98
N ILE A 62 9.12 -4.55 -2.20
CA ILE A 62 8.35 -4.45 -0.96
C ILE A 62 6.85 -4.32 -1.23
N VAL A 63 6.45 -3.57 -2.26
CA VAL A 63 5.04 -3.46 -2.67
C VAL A 63 4.50 -4.84 -3.07
N LEU A 64 5.18 -5.53 -3.97
CA LEU A 64 4.76 -6.86 -4.43
C LEU A 64 4.80 -7.89 -3.30
N GLY A 65 5.86 -7.92 -2.50
CA GLY A 65 5.99 -8.80 -1.35
C GLY A 65 4.88 -8.61 -0.32
N THR A 66 4.51 -7.37 -0.04
CA THR A 66 3.40 -7.07 0.87
C THR A 66 2.05 -7.47 0.27
N LEU A 67 1.79 -7.15 -1.00
CA LEU A 67 0.51 -7.45 -1.66
C LEU A 67 0.24 -8.95 -1.77
N VAL A 68 1.27 -9.76 -2.03
CA VAL A 68 1.14 -11.24 -2.12
C VAL A 68 0.57 -11.83 -0.84
N TRP A 69 0.85 -11.26 0.32
CA TRP A 69 0.36 -11.74 1.60
C TRP A 69 -0.89 -11.00 2.08
N VAL A 70 -0.91 -9.66 1.99
CA VAL A 70 -2.01 -8.89 2.57
C VAL A 70 -3.33 -9.07 1.83
N LEU A 71 -3.30 -9.26 0.50
CA LEU A 71 -4.54 -9.44 -0.26
C LEU A 71 -5.23 -10.78 0.06
N PRO A 72 -4.57 -11.96 -0.01
CA PRO A 72 -5.22 -13.21 0.34
C PRO A 72 -5.69 -13.24 1.79
N LEU A 73 -4.88 -12.75 2.72
CA LEU A 73 -5.22 -12.74 4.14
C LEU A 73 -6.37 -11.78 4.45
N GLY A 74 -6.31 -10.55 3.95
CA GLY A 74 -7.33 -9.52 4.19
C GLY A 74 -8.67 -9.85 3.53
N VAL A 75 -8.64 -10.28 2.28
CA VAL A 75 -9.85 -10.71 1.56
C VAL A 75 -10.43 -11.97 2.17
N GLY A 76 -9.58 -12.96 2.50
CA GLY A 76 -10.01 -14.19 3.16
C GLY A 76 -10.66 -13.94 4.53
N ALA A 77 -10.04 -13.08 5.35
CA ALA A 77 -10.58 -12.66 6.64
C ALA A 77 -11.93 -11.95 6.48
N ALA A 78 -12.04 -11.02 5.52
CA ALA A 78 -13.27 -10.30 5.24
C ALA A 78 -14.42 -11.24 4.83
N ILE A 79 -14.15 -12.20 3.93
CA ILE A 79 -15.14 -13.20 3.51
C ILE A 79 -15.55 -14.06 4.70
N TYR A 80 -14.59 -14.53 5.51
CA TYR A 80 -14.90 -15.34 6.68
C TYR A 80 -15.80 -14.58 7.67
N LEU A 81 -15.44 -13.35 8.02
CA LEU A 81 -16.17 -12.53 8.99
C LEU A 81 -17.57 -12.12 8.50
N THR A 82 -17.72 -11.89 7.19
CA THR A 82 -19.00 -11.44 6.62
C THR A 82 -19.94 -12.60 6.30
N GLU A 83 -19.41 -13.70 5.77
CA GLU A 83 -20.22 -14.79 5.23
C GLU A 83 -20.31 -16.03 6.14
N TYR A 84 -19.26 -16.35 6.90
CA TYR A 84 -19.19 -17.58 7.68
C TYR A 84 -19.40 -17.39 9.18
N ALA A 85 -18.90 -16.32 9.75
CA ALA A 85 -18.92 -16.11 11.19
C ALA A 85 -20.35 -15.88 11.71
N SER A 86 -20.83 -16.81 12.56
CA SER A 86 -22.15 -16.74 13.16
C SER A 86 -22.15 -16.00 14.50
N ASN A 87 -21.00 -15.93 15.17
CA ASN A 87 -20.89 -15.33 16.50
C ASN A 87 -20.57 -13.84 16.40
N HIS A 88 -21.60 -12.99 16.48
CA HIS A 88 -21.45 -11.55 16.41
C HIS A 88 -20.49 -10.95 17.46
N ARG A 89 -20.28 -11.60 18.62
CA ARG A 89 -19.34 -11.11 19.64
C ARG A 89 -17.89 -11.27 19.18
N ILE A 90 -17.58 -12.43 18.55
CA ILE A 90 -16.24 -12.68 18.01
C ILE A 90 -15.95 -11.76 16.82
N VAL A 91 -16.93 -11.59 15.92
CA VAL A 91 -16.82 -10.66 14.78
C VAL A 91 -16.55 -9.24 15.29
N GLY A 92 -17.36 -8.74 16.24
CA GLY A 92 -17.17 -7.41 16.80
C GLY A 92 -15.81 -7.24 17.51
N ALA A 93 -15.32 -8.26 18.22
CA ALA A 93 -14.01 -8.22 18.86
C ALA A 93 -12.86 -8.13 17.84
N ILE A 94 -12.95 -8.87 16.72
CA ILE A 94 -11.95 -8.83 15.65
C ILE A 94 -12.01 -7.48 14.91
N GLU A 95 -13.19 -6.97 14.61
CA GLU A 95 -13.37 -5.66 13.98
C GLU A 95 -12.82 -4.54 14.86
N TYR A 96 -13.09 -4.57 16.16
CA TYR A 96 -12.54 -3.62 17.14
C TYR A 96 -11.01 -3.71 17.24
N ALA A 97 -10.45 -4.92 17.27
CA ALA A 97 -9.00 -5.12 17.27
C ALA A 97 -8.35 -4.55 15.99
N ALA A 98 -8.96 -4.80 14.82
CA ALA A 98 -8.49 -4.28 13.55
C ALA A 98 -8.57 -2.72 13.50
N GLU A 99 -9.62 -2.13 14.07
CA GLU A 99 -9.74 -0.68 14.19
C GLU A 99 -8.67 -0.08 15.10
N THR A 100 -8.42 -0.71 16.22
CA THR A 100 -7.35 -0.32 17.16
C THR A 100 -5.98 -0.41 16.48
N LEU A 101 -5.70 -1.48 15.75
CA LEU A 101 -4.47 -1.64 14.98
C LEU A 101 -4.30 -0.52 13.96
N SER A 102 -5.34 -0.13 13.22
CA SER A 102 -5.21 0.96 12.23
C SER A 102 -4.91 2.33 12.83
N GLY A 103 -5.17 2.53 14.12
CA GLY A 103 -4.84 3.75 14.87
C GLY A 103 -3.41 3.82 15.43
N ILE A 104 -2.65 2.73 15.38
CA ILE A 104 -1.28 2.71 15.91
C ILE A 104 -0.34 3.48 14.96
N PRO A 105 0.52 4.39 15.48
CA PRO A 105 1.54 5.07 14.69
C PRO A 105 2.50 4.09 14.00
N SER A 106 2.87 4.35 12.74
CA SER A 106 3.69 3.44 11.93
C SER A 106 5.08 3.17 12.52
N ILE A 107 5.64 4.13 13.25
CA ILE A 107 6.92 3.94 13.94
C ILE A 107 6.87 2.81 14.96
N ILE A 108 5.74 2.63 15.65
CA ILE A 108 5.54 1.53 16.61
C ILE A 108 5.51 0.19 15.85
N TYR A 109 4.84 0.14 14.69
CA TYR A 109 4.91 -1.05 13.82
C TYR A 109 6.33 -1.37 13.40
N GLY A 110 7.13 -0.35 13.08
CA GLY A 110 8.55 -0.53 12.76
C GLY A 110 9.36 -1.13 13.90
N LEU A 111 9.20 -0.59 15.11
CA LEU A 111 9.90 -1.10 16.30
C LEU A 111 9.46 -2.52 16.67
N VAL A 112 8.16 -2.78 16.68
CA VAL A 112 7.63 -4.14 16.95
C VAL A 112 8.04 -5.10 15.84
N GLY A 113 7.98 -4.66 14.58
CA GLY A 113 8.40 -5.45 13.43
C GLY A 113 9.89 -5.80 13.48
N MET A 114 10.74 -4.86 13.86
CA MET A 114 12.16 -5.10 14.07
C MET A 114 12.39 -6.15 15.18
N LEU A 115 11.75 -5.99 16.33
CA LEU A 115 11.90 -6.93 17.44
C LEU A 115 11.40 -8.31 17.09
N PHE A 116 10.26 -8.42 16.41
CA PHE A 116 9.62 -9.70 16.10
C PHE A 116 10.23 -10.36 14.86
N PHE A 117 10.24 -9.67 13.71
CA PHE A 117 10.70 -10.27 12.46
C PHE A 117 12.21 -10.30 12.34
N CYS A 118 12.91 -9.20 12.66
CA CYS A 118 14.35 -9.17 12.49
C CYS A 118 15.07 -9.95 13.60
N ASN A 119 14.69 -9.75 14.86
CA ASN A 119 15.41 -10.33 16.00
C ASN A 119 14.86 -11.71 16.38
N PHE A 120 13.54 -11.83 16.66
CA PHE A 120 12.97 -13.07 17.17
C PHE A 120 12.87 -14.16 16.08
N LEU A 121 12.39 -13.83 14.87
CA LEU A 121 12.32 -14.78 13.76
C LEU A 121 13.64 -14.91 12.97
N GLY A 122 14.64 -14.07 13.26
CA GLY A 122 15.96 -14.17 12.67
C GLY A 122 16.05 -13.74 11.19
N PHE A 123 15.06 -12.98 10.67
CA PHE A 123 15.10 -12.47 9.29
C PHE A 123 16.16 -11.39 9.10
N GLN A 124 16.75 -10.91 10.18
CA GLN A 124 17.63 -9.74 10.18
C GLN A 124 16.93 -8.51 9.56
N THR A 125 17.65 -7.42 9.41
CA THR A 125 17.15 -6.27 8.66
C THR A 125 17.06 -6.63 7.19
N SER A 126 15.84 -6.72 6.64
CA SER A 126 15.59 -7.19 5.28
C SER A 126 14.29 -6.64 4.71
N LEU A 127 14.19 -6.58 3.38
CA LEU A 127 12.93 -6.20 2.71
C LEU A 127 11.79 -7.17 3.07
N GLN A 128 12.10 -8.44 3.36
CA GLN A 128 11.10 -9.42 3.82
C GLN A 128 10.53 -9.04 5.19
N ALA A 129 11.37 -8.67 6.15
CA ALA A 129 10.92 -8.21 7.47
C ALA A 129 10.06 -6.93 7.34
N GLY A 130 10.48 -6.01 6.46
CA GLY A 130 9.70 -4.83 6.10
C GLY A 130 8.34 -5.17 5.50
N ALA A 131 8.31 -6.06 4.50
CA ALA A 131 7.07 -6.49 3.86
C ALA A 131 6.11 -7.14 4.85
N MET A 132 6.59 -8.03 5.74
CA MET A 132 5.75 -8.67 6.77
C MET A 132 5.19 -7.67 7.79
N THR A 133 5.98 -6.67 8.16
CA THR A 133 5.52 -5.57 9.02
C THR A 133 4.42 -4.77 8.33
N LEU A 134 4.59 -4.46 7.05
CA LEU A 134 3.58 -3.77 6.25
C LEU A 134 2.34 -4.61 5.99
N VAL A 135 2.44 -5.95 5.94
CA VAL A 135 1.28 -6.85 5.89
C VAL A 135 0.41 -6.63 7.11
N ILE A 136 0.97 -6.69 8.31
CA ILE A 136 0.20 -6.49 9.56
C ILE A 136 -0.44 -5.11 9.57
N MET A 137 0.30 -4.07 9.16
CA MET A 137 -0.15 -2.69 9.15
C MET A 137 -1.30 -2.43 8.14
N ASN A 138 -1.30 -3.10 6.99
CA ASN A 138 -2.29 -2.91 5.93
C ASN A 138 -3.45 -3.91 6.00
N LEU A 139 -3.32 -5.00 6.74
CA LEU A 139 -4.36 -6.03 6.88
C LEU A 139 -5.73 -5.47 7.30
N PRO A 140 -5.84 -4.58 8.31
CA PRO A 140 -7.11 -3.99 8.70
C PRO A 140 -7.78 -3.21 7.56
N THR A 141 -7.01 -2.45 6.79
CA THR A 141 -7.52 -1.63 5.68
C THR A 141 -8.10 -2.51 4.58
N VAL A 142 -7.36 -3.53 4.12
CA VAL A 142 -7.82 -4.45 3.06
C VAL A 142 -9.03 -5.26 3.54
N MET A 143 -9.00 -5.74 4.78
CA MET A 143 -10.12 -6.48 5.37
C MET A 143 -11.38 -5.62 5.41
N ARG A 144 -11.29 -4.39 5.91
CA ARG A 144 -12.44 -3.49 6.08
C ARG A 144 -13.05 -3.05 4.76
N THR A 145 -12.24 -2.61 3.80
CA THR A 145 -12.72 -2.23 2.46
C THR A 145 -13.38 -3.40 1.74
N THR A 146 -12.85 -4.62 1.91
CA THR A 146 -13.45 -5.83 1.36
C THR A 146 -14.77 -6.16 2.06
N GLN A 147 -14.86 -6.07 3.39
CA GLN A 147 -16.11 -6.29 4.13
C GLN A 147 -17.20 -5.29 3.72
N GLU A 148 -16.87 -4.02 3.61
CA GLU A 148 -17.81 -2.99 3.16
C GLU A 148 -18.35 -3.32 1.77
N SER A 149 -17.48 -3.74 0.86
CA SER A 149 -17.90 -4.15 -0.49
C SER A 149 -18.72 -5.42 -0.50
N LEU A 150 -18.41 -6.42 0.33
CA LEU A 150 -19.23 -7.63 0.48
C LEU A 150 -20.66 -7.29 0.96
N LYS A 151 -20.80 -6.31 1.86
CA LYS A 151 -22.09 -5.84 2.39
C LYS A 151 -22.95 -5.10 1.34
N THR A 152 -22.36 -4.58 0.25
CA THR A 152 -23.13 -3.92 -0.83
C THR A 152 -23.86 -4.90 -1.75
N VAL A 153 -23.46 -6.18 -1.77
CA VAL A 153 -24.13 -7.20 -2.58
C VAL A 153 -25.53 -7.49 -2.04
N PRO A 154 -26.60 -7.30 -2.83
CA PRO A 154 -27.97 -7.47 -2.37
C PRO A 154 -28.25 -8.87 -1.82
N GLN A 155 -28.97 -8.93 -0.70
CA GLN A 155 -29.33 -10.18 -0.04
C GLN A 155 -30.21 -11.06 -0.94
N SER A 156 -31.06 -10.47 -1.79
CA SER A 156 -31.91 -11.17 -2.74
C SER A 156 -31.14 -12.04 -3.75
N LEU A 157 -29.93 -11.61 -4.14
CA LEU A 157 -29.09 -12.41 -5.03
C LEU A 157 -28.54 -13.67 -4.32
N ARG A 158 -28.22 -13.54 -3.03
CA ARG A 158 -27.78 -14.67 -2.20
C ARG A 158 -28.91 -15.68 -1.99
N GLU A 159 -30.08 -15.17 -1.61
CA GLU A 159 -31.29 -15.99 -1.40
C GLU A 159 -31.76 -16.69 -2.68
N GLY A 160 -31.73 -15.98 -3.82
CA GLY A 160 -32.03 -16.57 -5.11
C GLY A 160 -31.07 -17.73 -5.46
N ALA A 161 -29.80 -17.56 -5.24
CA ALA A 161 -28.81 -18.62 -5.47
C ALA A 161 -28.98 -19.81 -4.51
N PHE A 162 -29.30 -19.57 -3.25
CA PHE A 162 -29.64 -20.65 -2.30
C PHE A 162 -30.95 -21.35 -2.68
N GLY A 163 -31.95 -20.63 -3.14
CA GLY A 163 -33.22 -21.19 -3.64
C GLY A 163 -33.03 -22.12 -4.85
N LEU A 164 -32.00 -21.88 -5.67
CA LEU A 164 -31.58 -22.78 -6.76
C LEU A 164 -30.71 -23.97 -6.31
N GLY A 165 -30.56 -24.17 -4.98
CA GLY A 165 -29.81 -25.28 -4.42
C GLY A 165 -28.28 -25.09 -4.40
N ALA A 166 -27.77 -23.85 -4.60
CA ALA A 166 -26.35 -23.61 -4.55
C ALA A 166 -25.83 -23.69 -3.09
N GLY A 167 -24.74 -24.41 -2.87
CA GLY A 167 -24.05 -24.42 -1.58
C GLY A 167 -23.35 -23.08 -1.28
N LYS A 168 -23.11 -22.79 0.00
CA LYS A 168 -22.56 -21.51 0.48
C LYS A 168 -21.30 -21.05 -0.24
N TRP A 169 -20.32 -21.94 -0.42
CA TRP A 169 -19.09 -21.66 -1.17
C TRP A 169 -19.35 -21.28 -2.63
N ARG A 170 -20.33 -21.95 -3.27
CA ARG A 170 -20.70 -21.65 -4.65
C ARG A 170 -21.31 -20.25 -4.75
N VAL A 171 -22.21 -19.88 -3.83
CA VAL A 171 -22.82 -18.53 -3.76
C VAL A 171 -21.72 -17.48 -3.61
N ILE A 172 -20.79 -17.69 -2.68
CA ILE A 172 -19.66 -16.76 -2.47
C ILE A 172 -18.85 -16.59 -3.75
N ARG A 173 -18.45 -17.68 -4.40
CA ARG A 173 -17.58 -17.64 -5.58
C ARG A 173 -18.24 -17.08 -6.83
N THR A 174 -19.54 -17.35 -7.03
CA THR A 174 -20.25 -17.01 -8.27
C THR A 174 -21.11 -15.75 -8.20
N VAL A 175 -21.55 -15.35 -7.01
CA VAL A 175 -22.45 -14.21 -6.81
C VAL A 175 -21.76 -13.12 -6.00
N VAL A 176 -21.28 -13.44 -4.81
CA VAL A 176 -20.81 -12.44 -3.84
C VAL A 176 -19.43 -11.89 -4.26
N PHE A 177 -18.45 -12.76 -4.49
CA PHE A 177 -17.10 -12.36 -4.85
C PHE A 177 -17.02 -11.54 -6.14
N PRO A 178 -17.73 -11.90 -7.23
CA PRO A 178 -17.78 -11.05 -8.42
C PRO A 178 -18.42 -9.68 -8.17
N GLY A 179 -19.39 -9.62 -7.26
CA GLY A 179 -20.06 -8.37 -6.91
C GLY A 179 -19.23 -7.42 -6.05
N CYS A 180 -18.17 -7.91 -5.37
CA CYS A 180 -17.33 -7.10 -4.49
C CYS A 180 -15.92 -6.80 -5.05
N VAL A 181 -15.62 -7.19 -6.29
CA VAL A 181 -14.29 -6.98 -6.89
C VAL A 181 -13.85 -5.52 -6.88
N ASP A 182 -14.77 -4.59 -7.08
CA ASP A 182 -14.47 -3.14 -7.07
C ASP A 182 -13.94 -2.66 -5.72
N GLY A 183 -14.51 -3.16 -4.64
CA GLY A 183 -14.00 -2.83 -3.30
C GLY A 183 -12.66 -3.48 -2.98
N ILE A 184 -12.42 -4.69 -3.47
CA ILE A 184 -11.11 -5.35 -3.34
C ILE A 184 -10.05 -4.56 -4.09
N ILE A 185 -10.35 -4.09 -5.30
CA ILE A 185 -9.44 -3.24 -6.08
C ILE A 185 -9.19 -1.92 -5.36
N THR A 186 -10.23 -1.29 -4.83
CA THR A 186 -10.10 -0.07 -4.03
C THR A 186 -9.22 -0.29 -2.80
N GLY A 187 -9.43 -1.40 -2.08
CA GLY A 187 -8.59 -1.79 -0.95
C GLY A 187 -7.13 -2.03 -1.35
N CYS A 188 -6.90 -2.64 -2.51
CA CYS A 188 -5.56 -2.82 -3.07
C CYS A 188 -4.88 -1.47 -3.37
N ILE A 189 -5.59 -0.53 -4.02
CA ILE A 189 -5.07 0.81 -4.35
C ILE A 189 -4.72 1.58 -3.06
N LEU A 190 -5.58 1.54 -2.05
CA LEU A 190 -5.33 2.17 -0.76
C LEU A 190 -4.11 1.56 -0.05
N ALA A 191 -4.00 0.22 -0.07
CA ALA A 191 -2.84 -0.47 0.50
C ALA A 191 -1.55 -0.10 -0.23
N VAL A 192 -1.54 -0.09 -1.56
CA VAL A 192 -0.38 0.33 -2.37
C VAL A 192 0.03 1.76 -2.05
N GLY A 193 -0.92 2.70 -2.00
CA GLY A 193 -0.63 4.09 -1.64
C GLY A 193 0.02 4.22 -0.27
N ARG A 194 -0.48 3.46 0.72
CA ARG A 194 0.07 3.44 2.07
C ARG A 194 1.46 2.80 2.14
N ILE A 195 1.69 1.69 1.41
CA ILE A 195 2.99 1.02 1.33
C ILE A 195 4.04 1.95 0.69
N LEU A 196 3.70 2.60 -0.42
CA LEU A 196 4.58 3.53 -1.12
C LEU A 196 4.93 4.78 -0.29
N GLY A 197 4.04 5.22 0.60
CA GLY A 197 4.27 6.36 1.47
C GLY A 197 4.97 6.04 2.79
N GLU A 198 5.21 4.76 3.10
CA GLU A 198 5.72 4.36 4.40
C GLU A 198 7.25 4.41 4.46
N SER A 199 7.76 5.22 5.39
CA SER A 199 9.20 5.33 5.65
C SER A 199 9.57 4.87 7.07
N ALA A 200 8.77 5.25 8.08
CA ALA A 200 9.12 5.04 9.47
C ALA A 200 9.22 3.55 9.85
N ALA A 201 8.24 2.75 9.46
CA ALA A 201 8.29 1.31 9.72
C ALA A 201 9.43 0.63 8.97
N LEU A 202 9.69 1.03 7.71
CA LEU A 202 10.71 0.44 6.87
C LEU A 202 12.13 0.79 7.29
N LEU A 203 12.35 1.97 7.85
CA LEU A 203 13.65 2.38 8.37
C LEU A 203 14.17 1.38 9.42
N PHE A 204 13.31 0.85 10.27
CA PHE A 204 13.67 -0.11 11.31
C PHE A 204 13.73 -1.56 10.82
N THR A 205 12.96 -1.92 9.81
CA THR A 205 12.77 -3.33 9.39
C THR A 205 13.46 -3.69 8.10
N ALA A 206 13.44 -2.82 7.09
CA ALA A 206 14.07 -3.04 5.79
C ALA A 206 15.49 -2.45 5.72
N GLY A 207 15.77 -1.40 6.51
CA GLY A 207 17.06 -0.72 6.54
C GLY A 207 17.22 0.33 5.44
N PHE A 208 18.45 0.78 5.27
CA PHE A 208 18.80 1.89 4.37
C PHE A 208 19.96 1.54 3.41
N ALA A 209 20.22 0.25 3.16
CA ALA A 209 21.26 -0.18 2.23
C ALA A 209 20.78 -0.03 0.77
N HIS A 210 21.64 0.51 -0.10
CA HIS A 210 21.38 0.69 -1.54
C HIS A 210 21.90 -0.50 -2.36
N ASN A 211 21.43 -1.72 -2.05
CA ASN A 211 21.86 -2.94 -2.71
C ASN A 211 20.93 -3.28 -3.89
N ILE A 212 21.51 -3.80 -4.98
CA ILE A 212 20.78 -4.42 -6.07
C ILE A 212 20.91 -5.93 -5.96
N TYR A 213 19.79 -6.60 -5.98
CA TYR A 213 19.69 -8.05 -5.96
C TYR A 213 19.25 -8.55 -7.34
N ASN A 214 19.85 -9.63 -7.82
CA ASN A 214 19.61 -10.14 -9.17
C ASN A 214 18.31 -10.97 -9.28
N ILE A 215 17.80 -11.47 -8.15
CA ILE A 215 16.62 -12.32 -8.10
C ILE A 215 15.67 -11.75 -7.04
N PHE A 216 14.34 -11.78 -7.33
CA PHE A 216 13.31 -11.25 -6.43
C PHE A 216 13.37 -11.85 -5.02
N VAL A 217 13.62 -13.16 -4.91
CA VAL A 217 13.70 -13.86 -3.61
C VAL A 217 14.94 -13.42 -2.83
N ASP A 218 16.09 -13.31 -3.48
CA ASP A 218 17.34 -12.82 -2.85
C ASP A 218 17.19 -11.33 -2.47
N GLY A 219 16.47 -10.57 -3.31
CA GLY A 219 16.13 -9.18 -3.03
C GLY A 219 15.34 -9.01 -1.73
N LEU A 220 14.33 -9.85 -1.51
CA LEU A 220 13.54 -9.80 -0.29
C LEU A 220 14.31 -10.19 0.96
N SER A 221 15.32 -11.06 0.85
CA SER A 221 16.13 -11.52 1.98
C SER A 221 17.21 -10.54 2.41
N GLY A 222 17.54 -9.55 1.56
CA GLY A 222 18.56 -8.55 1.84
C GLY A 222 18.01 -7.25 2.41
N ALA A 223 18.89 -6.48 3.07
CA ALA A 223 18.56 -5.12 3.50
C ALA A 223 18.50 -4.19 2.29
N GLY A 224 17.48 -3.32 2.23
CA GLY A 224 17.33 -2.39 1.14
C GLY A 224 16.52 -1.15 1.49
N ALA A 225 17.03 0.03 1.12
CA ALA A 225 16.27 1.26 1.21
C ALA A 225 15.15 1.27 0.16
N THR A 226 13.97 1.76 0.55
CA THR A 226 12.93 2.17 -0.39
C THR A 226 13.10 3.64 -0.75
N LEU A 227 12.42 4.09 -1.82
CA LEU A 227 12.43 5.50 -2.21
C LEU A 227 12.01 6.45 -1.08
N THR A 228 11.05 6.05 -0.23
CA THR A 228 10.63 6.84 0.93
C THR A 228 11.67 6.89 2.03
N VAL A 229 12.37 5.80 2.27
CA VAL A 229 13.51 5.76 3.21
C VAL A 229 14.67 6.57 2.66
N ALA A 230 15.01 6.43 1.39
CA ALA A 230 16.04 7.24 0.73
C ALA A 230 15.69 8.74 0.79
N LEU A 231 14.45 9.11 0.47
CA LEU A 231 13.96 10.50 0.63
C LEU A 231 14.19 11.03 2.04
N TYR A 232 13.86 10.24 3.06
CA TYR A 232 14.08 10.64 4.46
C TYR A 232 15.57 10.85 4.77
N VAL A 233 16.43 9.92 4.35
CA VAL A 233 17.89 9.99 4.59
C VAL A 233 18.47 11.21 3.91
N TYR A 234 18.23 11.43 2.62
CA TYR A 234 18.76 12.59 1.88
C TYR A 234 18.24 13.91 2.45
N ALA A 235 16.92 14.02 2.75
CA ALA A 235 16.35 15.25 3.26
C ALA A 235 16.75 15.56 4.70
N LYS A 236 16.78 14.54 5.59
CA LYS A 236 16.90 14.77 7.04
C LYS A 236 18.30 14.56 7.57
N GLU A 237 19.02 13.54 7.08
CA GLU A 237 20.32 13.19 7.62
C GLU A 237 21.47 13.84 6.82
N GLN A 238 21.34 13.91 5.49
CA GLN A 238 22.37 14.50 4.63
C GLN A 238 22.12 15.99 4.34
N GLY A 239 20.87 16.46 4.47
CA GLY A 239 20.52 17.85 4.19
C GLY A 239 20.51 18.21 2.70
N ASP A 240 20.53 17.20 1.81
CA ASP A 240 20.51 17.39 0.37
C ASP A 240 19.06 17.45 -0.14
N PHE A 241 18.51 18.64 -0.15
CA PHE A 241 17.12 18.85 -0.58
C PHE A 241 16.95 18.74 -2.11
N GLU A 242 17.98 18.92 -2.90
CA GLU A 242 17.89 18.81 -4.37
C GLU A 242 17.61 17.37 -4.77
N ILE A 243 18.40 16.44 -4.23
CA ILE A 243 18.21 14.99 -4.40
C ILE A 243 16.88 14.55 -3.79
N ALA A 244 16.56 15.05 -2.59
CA ALA A 244 15.30 14.71 -1.93
C ALA A 244 14.08 15.10 -2.78
N PHE A 245 14.04 16.29 -3.40
CA PHE A 245 12.97 16.69 -4.30
C PHE A 245 12.92 15.83 -5.57
N ALA A 246 14.07 15.42 -6.12
CA ALA A 246 14.11 14.52 -7.26
C ALA A 246 13.50 13.15 -6.91
N ILE A 247 13.88 12.57 -5.77
CA ILE A 247 13.29 11.30 -5.28
C ILE A 247 11.79 11.45 -5.04
N ALA A 248 11.34 12.55 -4.42
CA ALA A 248 9.93 12.81 -4.18
C ALA A 248 9.12 12.88 -5.50
N ALA A 249 9.65 13.54 -6.53
CA ALA A 249 9.01 13.62 -7.85
C ALA A 249 8.89 12.23 -8.50
N ILE A 250 9.94 11.42 -8.40
CA ILE A 250 9.94 10.04 -8.91
C ILE A 250 8.96 9.16 -8.14
N LEU A 251 8.92 9.27 -6.81
CA LEU A 251 7.96 8.54 -5.98
C LEU A 251 6.52 8.90 -6.33
N MET A 252 6.23 10.18 -6.58
CA MET A 252 4.92 10.63 -7.06
C MET A 252 4.57 10.00 -8.42
N ALA A 253 5.50 10.03 -9.37
CA ALA A 253 5.30 9.42 -10.68
C ALA A 253 5.07 7.91 -10.56
N LEU A 254 5.87 7.21 -9.77
CA LEU A 254 5.73 5.77 -9.52
C LEU A 254 4.38 5.44 -8.88
N THR A 255 3.95 6.22 -7.89
CA THR A 255 2.64 6.06 -7.25
C THR A 255 1.50 6.20 -8.25
N VAL A 256 1.54 7.22 -9.12
CA VAL A 256 0.52 7.40 -10.17
C VAL A 256 0.52 6.22 -11.14
N ILE A 257 1.69 5.77 -11.59
CA ILE A 257 1.82 4.63 -12.52
C ILE A 257 1.25 3.36 -11.90
N ILE A 258 1.64 3.02 -10.66
CA ILE A 258 1.17 1.79 -10.01
C ILE A 258 -0.35 1.84 -9.76
N ASN A 259 -0.89 2.98 -9.33
CA ASN A 259 -2.33 3.14 -9.13
C ASN A 259 -3.10 3.08 -10.44
N LEU A 260 -2.55 3.62 -11.53
CA LEU A 260 -3.14 3.52 -12.86
C LEU A 260 -3.18 2.07 -13.33
N VAL A 261 -2.06 1.34 -13.20
CA VAL A 261 -1.98 -0.08 -13.53
C VAL A 261 -2.99 -0.89 -12.72
N ALA A 262 -3.06 -0.68 -11.40
CA ALA A 262 -4.01 -1.37 -10.52
C ALA A 262 -5.46 -1.10 -10.96
N THR A 263 -5.79 0.15 -11.29
CA THR A 263 -7.12 0.54 -11.78
C THR A 263 -7.45 -0.08 -13.15
N LEU A 264 -6.49 -0.09 -14.09
CA LEU A 264 -6.69 -0.68 -15.42
C LEU A 264 -6.86 -2.20 -15.34
N VAL A 265 -6.06 -2.88 -14.54
CA VAL A 265 -6.21 -4.32 -14.26
C VAL A 265 -7.58 -4.61 -13.68
N GLY A 266 -8.02 -3.81 -12.69
CA GLY A 266 -9.35 -3.93 -12.11
C GLY A 266 -10.47 -3.80 -13.13
N LYS A 267 -10.46 -2.73 -13.92
CA LYS A 267 -11.47 -2.50 -14.99
C LYS A 267 -11.46 -3.59 -16.05
N TYR A 268 -10.30 -4.13 -16.41
CA TYR A 268 -10.20 -5.23 -17.36
C TYR A 268 -10.89 -6.51 -16.84
N TYR A 269 -10.69 -6.86 -15.58
CA TYR A 269 -11.36 -8.01 -14.96
C TYR A 269 -12.87 -7.81 -14.85
N GLN A 270 -13.33 -6.60 -14.55
CA GLN A 270 -14.75 -6.26 -14.48
C GLN A 270 -15.43 -6.39 -15.86
N LYS A 271 -14.84 -5.84 -16.91
CA LYS A 271 -15.40 -5.90 -18.27
C LYS A 271 -15.55 -7.32 -18.83
N ARG A 272 -14.65 -8.24 -18.46
CA ARG A 272 -14.74 -9.65 -18.86
C ARG A 272 -15.90 -10.41 -18.20
N ARG A 273 -16.49 -9.90 -17.15
CA ARG A 273 -17.55 -10.56 -16.38
C ARG A 273 -18.93 -9.97 -16.63
N SER A 274 -19.04 -8.81 -17.29
CA SER A 274 -20.31 -8.20 -17.69
C SER A 274 -20.83 -8.72 -19.04
N ILE A 275 -20.14 -9.70 -19.63
CA ILE A 275 -20.55 -10.50 -20.79
C ILE A 275 -20.84 -11.93 -20.30
#